data_ef0f1528aeda43774bd3be822a40e865
#
_entry.id   ef0f1528aeda43774bd3be822a40e865
#
_cell.length_a   1.000
_cell.length_b   1.000
_cell.length_c   1.000
_cell.angle_alpha   90.00
_cell.angle_beta   90.00
_cell.angle_gamma   90.00
#
_symmetry.space_group_name_H-M   'P 1'
#
loop_
_entity.id
_entity.type
_entity.pdbx_description
1 polymer ?
#
loop_
_entity_poly.entity_id
_entity_poly.type
_entity_poly.pdbx_seq_one_letter_code
_entity_poly.pdbx_strand_id
1 'polypeptide(L)' 'MEYPKLFTPVIGETYTNHGGGEFRCLWSSETGGTFINIKSGWKFTAHGCRQYEDGTIEWDYSTDGYFDEEALI' A
#
# COMPACT_ATOMS: atom_id res chain seq x y z
N MET A 1 -13.99 18.00 5.96
CA MET A 1 -13.82 16.67 5.40
C MET A 1 -12.39 16.29 5.30
N GLU A 2 -12.06 15.23 5.90
CA GLU A 2 -10.66 14.81 5.98
C GLU A 2 -10.27 13.80 4.92
N TYR A 3 -11.24 13.16 4.31
CA TYR A 3 -10.97 12.06 3.38
C TYR A 3 -11.10 12.49 1.95
N PRO A 4 -10.30 11.89 1.07
CA PRO A 4 -9.22 10.96 1.38
C PRO A 4 -8.05 11.68 1.99
N LYS A 5 -7.29 10.98 2.80
CA LYS A 5 -6.13 11.58 3.44
C LYS A 5 -4.92 10.69 3.28
N LEU A 6 -3.76 11.30 3.24
CA LEU A 6 -2.49 10.56 3.23
C LEU A 6 -2.39 9.77 4.53
N PHE A 7 -1.85 8.57 4.43
CA PHE A 7 -1.71 7.76 5.63
C PHE A 7 -0.50 6.85 5.52
N THR A 8 -0.06 6.35 6.65
CA THR A 8 1.05 5.41 6.73
C THR A 8 0.48 4.02 6.84
N PRO A 9 0.68 3.15 5.83
CA PRO A 9 0.19 1.79 5.92
C PRO A 9 0.83 1.05 7.10
N VAL A 10 0.09 0.12 7.66
CA VAL A 10 0.55 -0.64 8.82
C VAL A 10 1.01 -2.01 8.36
N ILE A 11 2.25 -2.36 8.68
CA ILE A 11 2.82 -3.64 8.30
C ILE A 11 1.96 -4.76 8.86
N GLY A 12 1.62 -5.71 8.01
CA GLY A 12 0.81 -6.85 8.39
C GLY A 12 -0.68 -6.69 8.16
N GLU A 13 -1.13 -5.46 7.94
CA GLU A 13 -2.55 -5.21 7.69
C GLU A 13 -2.89 -5.44 6.24
N THR A 14 -4.13 -5.85 6.02
CA THR A 14 -4.64 -6.06 4.67
C THR A 14 -5.58 -4.92 4.32
N TYR A 15 -5.39 -4.38 3.12
CA TYR A 15 -6.17 -3.27 2.62
C TYR A 15 -6.85 -3.65 1.31
N THR A 16 -7.95 -2.96 1.03
CA THR A 16 -8.69 -3.15 -0.20
C THR A 16 -8.70 -1.84 -0.97
N ASN A 17 -8.51 -1.91 -2.29
CA ASN A 17 -8.63 -0.72 -3.11
C ASN A 17 -10.01 -0.66 -3.77
N HIS A 18 -10.24 0.42 -4.51
CA HIS A 18 -11.56 0.62 -5.12
C HIS A 18 -11.89 -0.42 -6.18
N GLY A 19 -10.86 -1.02 -6.77
CA GLY A 19 -11.07 -2.06 -7.77
C GLY A 19 -11.35 -3.42 -7.17
N GLY A 20 -11.37 -3.55 -5.85
CA GLY A 20 -11.63 -4.81 -5.19
C GLY A 20 -10.41 -5.68 -4.97
N GLY A 21 -9.22 -5.17 -5.26
CA GLY A 21 -8.00 -5.92 -4.97
C GLY A 21 -7.68 -5.90 -3.49
N GLU A 22 -7.06 -6.97 -3.01
CA GLU A 22 -6.67 -7.09 -1.61
C GLU A 22 -5.16 -7.17 -1.51
N PHE A 23 -4.59 -6.35 -0.64
CA PHE A 23 -3.16 -6.19 -0.54
C PHE A 23 -2.73 -6.19 0.92
N ARG A 24 -1.68 -6.95 1.22
CA ARG A 24 -1.11 -6.94 2.56
C ARG A 24 0.13 -6.07 2.55
N CYS A 25 0.26 -5.23 3.56
CA CYS A 25 1.41 -4.36 3.70
C CYS A 25 2.58 -5.15 4.26
N LEU A 26 3.68 -5.16 3.50
CA LEU A 26 4.90 -5.84 3.91
C LEU A 26 5.92 -4.89 4.51
N TRP A 27 5.87 -3.64 4.08
CA TRP A 27 6.82 -2.62 4.51
C TRP A 27 6.14 -1.28 4.37
N SER A 28 6.45 -0.35 5.23
CA SER A 28 5.82 0.96 5.13
C SER A 28 6.83 2.08 5.28
N SER A 29 6.52 3.17 4.64
CA SER A 29 7.20 4.44 4.84
C SER A 29 6.12 5.46 5.20
N GLU A 30 6.49 6.73 5.20
CA GLU A 30 5.60 7.75 5.74
C GLU A 30 4.24 7.79 5.06
N THR A 31 4.22 7.76 3.72
CA THR A 31 2.96 7.82 2.98
C THR A 31 2.92 6.76 1.90
N GLY A 32 3.67 5.67 2.07
CA GLY A 32 3.68 4.63 1.09
C GLY A 32 4.07 3.31 1.70
N GLY A 33 4.23 2.31 0.86
CA GLY A 33 4.63 1.03 1.37
C GLY A 33 4.72 -0.01 0.28
N THR A 34 5.29 -1.13 0.66
CA THR A 34 5.36 -2.30 -0.22
C THR A 34 4.23 -3.23 0.13
N PHE A 35 3.49 -3.64 -0.88
CA PHE A 35 2.35 -4.51 -0.71
C PHE A 35 2.50 -5.76 -1.52
N ILE A 36 1.81 -6.80 -1.09
CA ILE A 36 1.67 -8.01 -1.89
C ILE A 36 0.18 -8.21 -2.19
N ASN A 37 -0.12 -8.41 -3.47
CA ASN A 37 -1.47 -8.78 -3.86
C ASN A 37 -1.72 -10.20 -3.37
N ILE A 38 -2.72 -10.36 -2.52
CA ILE A 38 -2.94 -11.64 -1.86
C ILE A 38 -3.28 -12.73 -2.85
N LYS A 39 -4.02 -12.39 -3.89
CA LYS A 39 -4.42 -13.37 -4.89
C LYS A 39 -3.31 -13.76 -5.84
N SER A 40 -2.60 -12.78 -6.37
CA SER A 40 -1.63 -13.04 -7.42
C SER A 40 -0.22 -13.27 -6.90
N GLY A 41 0.06 -12.80 -5.68
CA GLY A 41 1.41 -12.83 -5.15
C GLY A 41 2.30 -11.74 -5.70
N TRP A 42 1.74 -10.81 -6.44
CA TRP A 42 2.50 -9.72 -7.04
C TRP A 42 2.90 -8.71 -5.98
N LYS A 43 4.17 -8.35 -5.95
CA LYS A 43 4.68 -7.38 -5.00
C LYS A 43 4.98 -6.07 -5.71
N PHE A 44 4.66 -4.98 -5.03
CA PHE A 44 4.89 -3.67 -5.60
C PHE A 44 5.01 -2.66 -4.47
N THR A 45 5.58 -1.51 -4.79
CA THR A 45 5.69 -0.40 -3.85
C THR A 45 4.75 0.71 -4.30
N ALA A 46 3.89 1.14 -3.39
CA ALA A 46 2.92 2.19 -3.65
C ALA A 46 3.42 3.49 -3.02
N HIS A 47 3.19 4.59 -3.70
CA HIS A 47 3.63 5.91 -3.27
C HIS A 47 2.43 6.85 -3.22
N GLY A 48 2.37 7.64 -2.16
CA GLY A 48 1.28 8.57 -1.99
C GLY A 48 -0.02 7.89 -1.61
N CYS A 49 0.07 6.96 -0.67
CA CYS A 49 -1.12 6.21 -0.24
C CYS A 49 -2.11 7.11 0.46
N ARG A 50 -3.37 6.97 0.09
CA ARG A 50 -4.47 7.71 0.69
C ARG A 50 -5.54 6.75 1.15
N GLN A 51 -6.13 7.05 2.29
CA GLN A 51 -7.21 6.24 2.82
C GLN A 51 -8.52 7.01 2.70
N TYR A 52 -9.54 6.29 2.32
CA TYR A 52 -10.87 6.84 2.18
C TYR A 52 -11.70 6.52 3.41
N GLU A 53 -12.84 7.18 3.49
CA GLU A 53 -13.67 7.07 4.69
C GLU A 53 -14.13 5.65 4.96
N ASP A 54 -14.32 4.86 3.91
CA ASP A 54 -14.76 3.47 4.05
C ASP A 54 -13.62 2.50 4.34
N GLY A 55 -12.40 3.02 4.52
CA GLY A 55 -11.26 2.19 4.83
C GLY A 55 -10.48 1.71 3.61
N THR A 56 -10.99 1.92 2.41
CA THR A 56 -10.25 1.55 1.22
C THR A 56 -9.08 2.49 1.00
N ILE A 57 -8.11 2.05 0.22
CA ILE A 57 -6.92 2.85 -0.06
C ILE A 57 -6.71 2.97 -1.55
N GLU A 58 -6.02 4.05 -1.92
CA GLU A 58 -5.52 4.24 -3.27
C GLU A 58 -4.17 4.91 -3.16
N TRP A 59 -3.42 4.94 -4.24
CA TRP A 59 -2.10 5.57 -4.25
C TRP A 59 -1.88 6.27 -5.57
N ASP A 60 -0.90 7.19 -5.56
CA ASP A 60 -0.64 8.00 -6.75
C ASP A 60 0.02 7.19 -7.86
N TYR A 61 0.99 6.37 -7.50
CA TYR A 61 1.66 5.51 -8.49
C TYR A 61 2.36 4.39 -7.74
N SER A 62 2.76 3.38 -8.48
CA SER A 62 3.44 2.24 -7.89
C SER A 62 4.60 1.81 -8.78
N THR A 63 5.56 1.14 -8.14
CA THR A 63 6.69 0.55 -8.82
C THR A 63 6.79 -0.91 -8.39
N ASP A 64 7.45 -1.72 -9.22
CA ASP A 64 7.62 -3.13 -8.88
C ASP A 64 8.68 -3.29 -7.81
N GLY A 65 8.50 -4.30 -6.97
CA GLY A 65 9.51 -4.71 -6.02
C GLY A 65 9.40 -4.00 -4.69
N TYR A 66 10.37 -4.26 -3.85
CA TYR A 66 10.37 -3.72 -2.51
C TYR A 66 10.87 -2.30 -2.53
N PHE A 67 10.27 -1.53 -1.65
CA PHE A 67 10.58 -0.12 -1.48
C PHE A 67 12.07 0.09 -1.22
N ASP A 68 12.66 -0.76 -0.45
CA ASP A 68 13.99 -0.56 0.08
C ASP A 68 14.74 -1.87 -0.01
N GLU A 69 14.75 -2.42 -1.21
CA GLU A 69 15.20 -3.79 -1.39
C GLU A 69 16.64 -4.00 -0.99
N GLU A 70 17.53 -3.05 -1.36
CA GLU A 70 18.92 -3.20 -1.00
C GLU A 70 19.13 -3.15 0.49
N ALA A 71 18.33 -2.38 1.18
CA ALA A 71 18.50 -2.28 2.62
C ALA A 71 18.08 -3.54 3.34
N LEU A 72 17.33 -4.39 2.67
CA LEU A 72 16.89 -5.64 3.27
C LEU A 72 17.91 -6.75 3.13
N ILE A 73 18.90 -6.54 2.33
CA ILE A 73 19.95 -7.57 2.10
C ILE A 73 21.14 -7.43 3.06
#